data_93b4f90a11b3079759220719b5498c6e
#
_entry.id   93b4f90a11b3079759220719b5498c6e
#
_cell.length_a   1.000
_cell.length_b   1.000
_cell.length_c   1.000
_cell.angle_alpha   90.00
_cell.angle_beta   90.00
_cell.angle_gamma   90.00
#
_symmetry.space_group_name_H-M   'P 1'
#
loop_
_entity.id
_entity.type
_entity.pdbx_description
1 polymer ?
#
loop_
_entity_poly.entity_id
_entity_poly.type
_entity_poly.pdbx_seq_one_letter_code
_entity_poly.pdbx_strand_id
1 'polypeptide(L)'
;MGVGNWFSCRETRGERNGKMIRINQIKLTPDKGKEELVQKAAKILRISEKEVLSLKIRKQSIDARKKPNIMYVYTVDVEVSNEQKIMRRQKGNQVTLIHETPYDFPNSGTKKMEHRPVVIGSGPAGLFCAYLLAEHGYRPVVYERGTSVEERKKDVERFWNEQVLNPNSNVQFGEGGAGTFSDGKLNTLVKDPVGRNRKVLEIFVENGAPKDILYSHKPHIGTDLLITVVKNMRQRILDWGGEVHFHSQMTDIHVEDGKLTAITVTTDAGSIRCPAEILVLAIGHSARDTFSMLYERQIPMMAKSFAVGVRVEHDQEMINCAQYGENIPYDLPAAPYKVAANLENGRGVYSFCMCPGGYVVNASSEEGRLAVNGMSYHARDGENANSAIIVTVTPKDYGSEHPLAGVRFQQLLEERAYQAGKGAVPVQCFGDFCENKVTEHFGKIEPQIKGAYTFADVRAIFPKEIGDSIEEGIKVFDRQIHGFAKDDTVLSGVESRTSSPVRIPRNQELHLENLRIYPCGEGAGYAGGITSAAMDGIKVAEMIAKEFTFFD
;
A
#
# COMPACT_ATOMS: atom_id res chain seq x y z
N MET A 1 -27.31 -16.24 -15.88
CA MET A 1 -28.02 -17.37 -15.23
C MET A 1 -27.06 -18.04 -14.27
N GLY A 2 -27.41 -18.05 -12.99
CA GLY A 2 -26.96 -19.02 -11.99
C GLY A 2 -25.52 -18.96 -11.47
N VAL A 3 -25.15 -17.92 -10.67
CA VAL A 3 -24.04 -18.04 -9.72
C VAL A 3 -24.59 -18.67 -8.45
N GLY A 4 -24.36 -19.98 -8.32
CA GLY A 4 -24.78 -20.79 -7.18
C GLY A 4 -24.13 -20.33 -5.87
N ASN A 5 -24.96 -20.02 -4.90
CA ASN A 5 -24.64 -19.79 -3.49
C ASN A 5 -23.99 -21.04 -2.86
N TRP A 6 -22.67 -21.03 -2.66
CA TRP A 6 -21.92 -22.10 -2.01
C TRP A 6 -21.17 -21.63 -0.77
N PHE A 7 -21.83 -20.90 0.13
CA PHE A 7 -21.31 -20.66 1.48
C PHE A 7 -22.46 -20.61 2.48
N SER A 8 -22.97 -21.79 2.82
CA SER A 8 -23.76 -22.02 4.02
C SER A 8 -23.17 -23.25 4.69
N CYS A 9 -22.12 -23.03 5.47
CA CYS A 9 -21.75 -23.96 6.52
C CYS A 9 -21.53 -23.11 7.77
N ARG A 10 -22.44 -23.25 8.74
CA ARG A 10 -22.30 -22.71 10.09
C ARG A 10 -20.99 -23.23 10.66
N GLU A 11 -20.00 -22.32 10.81
CA GLU A 11 -18.85 -22.60 11.67
C GLU A 11 -19.35 -22.63 13.13
N THR A 12 -19.67 -23.82 13.60
CA THR A 12 -19.63 -24.08 15.03
C THR A 12 -18.17 -23.94 15.46
N ARG A 13 -17.88 -22.92 16.27
CA ARG A 13 -16.64 -22.79 17.03
C ARG A 13 -16.47 -24.05 17.90
N GLY A 14 -15.75 -25.00 17.39
CA GLY A 14 -15.24 -26.17 18.08
C GLY A 14 -13.77 -26.26 17.74
N GLU A 15 -12.89 -26.01 18.72
CA GLU A 15 -11.46 -26.22 18.64
C GLU A 15 -11.17 -27.63 18.15
N ARG A 16 -11.00 -27.82 16.84
CA ARG A 16 -10.27 -28.97 16.33
C ARG A 16 -8.88 -28.46 15.97
N ASN A 17 -7.92 -28.73 16.84
CA ASN A 17 -6.49 -28.74 16.55
C ASN A 17 -6.22 -29.80 15.44
N GLY A 18 -6.80 -29.59 14.26
CA GLY A 18 -6.65 -30.45 13.10
C GLY A 18 -5.27 -30.24 12.50
N LYS A 19 -4.48 -31.28 12.48
CA LYS A 19 -3.27 -31.34 11.69
C LYS A 19 -3.70 -31.31 10.23
N MET A 20 -3.23 -30.31 9.45
CA MET A 20 -3.50 -30.22 8.01
C MET A 20 -2.25 -30.60 7.23
N ILE A 21 -2.43 -31.11 6.03
CA ILE A 21 -1.35 -31.40 5.10
C ILE A 21 -1.24 -30.27 4.10
N ARG A 22 -0.10 -29.60 4.05
CA ARG A 22 0.22 -28.61 3.02
C ARG A 22 0.88 -29.28 1.83
N ILE A 23 0.36 -29.00 0.64
CA ILE A 23 0.91 -29.44 -0.64
C ILE A 23 1.38 -28.23 -1.41
N ASN A 24 2.66 -28.18 -1.73
CA ASN A 24 3.27 -27.11 -2.50
C ASN A 24 3.41 -27.48 -3.97
N GLN A 25 3.53 -26.44 -4.84
CA GLN A 25 3.87 -26.59 -6.25
C GLN A 25 2.90 -27.47 -7.06
N ILE A 26 1.60 -27.39 -6.79
CA ILE A 26 0.59 -28.01 -7.66
C ILE A 26 0.40 -27.12 -8.88
N LYS A 27 0.66 -27.66 -10.07
CA LYS A 27 0.55 -26.92 -11.33
C LYS A 27 -0.71 -27.31 -12.08
N LEU A 28 -1.49 -26.32 -12.50
CA LEU A 28 -2.65 -26.46 -13.38
C LEU A 28 -2.54 -25.44 -14.52
N THR A 29 -3.10 -25.74 -15.68
CA THR A 29 -3.33 -24.74 -16.73
C THR A 29 -4.42 -23.75 -16.27
N PRO A 30 -4.40 -22.49 -16.73
CA PRO A 30 -5.34 -21.46 -16.24
C PRO A 30 -6.82 -21.76 -16.47
N ASP A 31 -7.14 -22.60 -17.46
CA ASP A 31 -8.50 -23.07 -17.78
C ASP A 31 -9.06 -24.10 -16.79
N LYS A 32 -8.22 -24.63 -15.88
CA LYS A 32 -8.62 -25.67 -14.91
C LYS A 32 -9.13 -25.08 -13.60
N GLY A 33 -10.18 -25.68 -13.09
CA GLY A 33 -10.88 -25.23 -11.91
C GLY A 33 -10.47 -25.92 -10.60
N LYS A 34 -11.28 -25.69 -9.57
CA LYS A 34 -11.04 -26.23 -8.21
C LYS A 34 -11.16 -27.78 -8.18
N GLU A 35 -11.97 -28.37 -9.02
CA GLU A 35 -12.17 -29.83 -9.05
C GLU A 35 -10.88 -30.55 -9.46
N GLU A 36 -10.21 -30.09 -10.51
CA GLU A 36 -8.92 -30.63 -10.93
C GLU A 36 -7.82 -30.41 -9.90
N LEU A 37 -7.94 -29.34 -9.09
CA LEU A 37 -7.02 -29.09 -7.99
C LEU A 37 -7.17 -30.16 -6.89
N VAL A 38 -8.41 -30.55 -6.54
CA VAL A 38 -8.70 -31.64 -5.60
C VAL A 38 -8.18 -32.97 -6.13
N GLN A 39 -8.43 -33.28 -7.41
CA GLN A 39 -7.94 -34.49 -8.05
C GLN A 39 -6.42 -34.60 -8.00
N LYS A 40 -5.72 -33.53 -8.34
CA LYS A 40 -4.25 -33.50 -8.27
C LYS A 40 -3.74 -33.61 -6.83
N ALA A 41 -4.38 -32.95 -5.87
CA ALA A 41 -4.02 -33.08 -4.46
C ALA A 41 -4.17 -34.53 -3.98
N ALA A 42 -5.30 -35.17 -4.25
CA ALA A 42 -5.55 -36.60 -3.94
C ALA A 42 -4.49 -37.51 -4.56
N LYS A 43 -4.17 -37.30 -5.84
CA LYS A 43 -3.12 -38.06 -6.55
C LYS A 43 -1.74 -37.90 -5.90
N ILE A 44 -1.36 -36.70 -5.51
CA ILE A 44 -0.08 -36.45 -4.83
C ILE A 44 -0.04 -37.14 -3.48
N LEU A 45 -1.17 -37.10 -2.72
CA LEU A 45 -1.29 -37.75 -1.42
C LEU A 45 -1.44 -39.27 -1.52
N ARG A 46 -1.71 -39.81 -2.73
CA ARG A 46 -1.99 -41.24 -3.00
C ARG A 46 -3.20 -41.73 -2.21
N ILE A 47 -4.28 -40.97 -2.27
CA ILE A 47 -5.58 -41.24 -1.64
C ILE A 47 -6.70 -41.09 -2.66
N SER A 48 -7.91 -41.56 -2.31
CA SER A 48 -9.12 -41.28 -3.08
C SER A 48 -9.55 -39.83 -2.87
N GLU A 49 -10.17 -39.21 -3.89
CA GLU A 49 -10.75 -37.85 -3.78
C GLU A 49 -11.76 -37.75 -2.62
N LYS A 50 -12.49 -38.83 -2.32
CA LYS A 50 -13.44 -38.92 -1.20
C LYS A 50 -12.77 -38.81 0.19
N GLU A 51 -11.48 -39.07 0.29
CA GLU A 51 -10.72 -38.95 1.52
C GLU A 51 -10.23 -37.51 1.77
N VAL A 52 -10.37 -36.61 0.76
CA VAL A 52 -10.13 -35.16 0.91
C VAL A 52 -11.39 -34.54 1.51
N LEU A 53 -11.33 -34.23 2.80
CA LEU A 53 -12.46 -33.65 3.56
C LEU A 53 -12.65 -32.18 3.24
N SER A 54 -11.56 -31.44 3.16
CA SER A 54 -11.54 -30.03 2.74
C SER A 54 -10.25 -29.66 2.04
N LEU A 55 -10.29 -28.64 1.17
CA LEU A 55 -9.13 -28.06 0.50
C LEU A 55 -9.22 -26.54 0.54
N LYS A 56 -8.20 -25.92 1.13
CA LYS A 56 -8.05 -24.45 1.22
C LYS A 56 -6.86 -24.00 0.39
N ILE A 57 -7.08 -23.13 -0.58
CA ILE A 57 -5.99 -22.51 -1.34
C ILE A 57 -5.28 -21.51 -0.44
N ARG A 58 -3.96 -21.64 -0.33
CA ARG A 58 -3.10 -20.74 0.45
C ARG A 58 -2.31 -19.78 -0.40
N LYS A 59 -1.96 -20.22 -1.61
CA LYS A 59 -1.24 -19.40 -2.58
C LYS A 59 -1.61 -19.83 -3.99
N GLN A 60 -1.82 -18.85 -4.84
CA GLN A 60 -1.93 -19.00 -6.30
C GLN A 60 -0.99 -18.01 -6.96
N SER A 61 -0.13 -18.47 -7.85
CA SER A 61 0.78 -17.65 -8.63
C SER A 61 0.83 -18.09 -10.08
N ILE A 62 1.19 -17.19 -10.98
CA ILE A 62 1.37 -17.47 -12.40
C ILE A 62 2.84 -17.85 -12.64
N ASP A 63 3.09 -18.97 -13.31
CA ASP A 63 4.40 -19.39 -13.81
C ASP A 63 4.42 -19.26 -15.34
N ALA A 64 4.94 -18.13 -15.83
CA ALA A 64 5.05 -17.80 -17.25
C ALA A 64 6.49 -17.96 -17.80
N ARG A 65 7.35 -18.71 -17.12
CA ARG A 65 8.75 -18.90 -17.54
C ARG A 65 8.91 -19.73 -18.81
N LYS A 66 7.91 -20.54 -19.16
CA LYS A 66 7.90 -21.41 -20.35
C LYS A 66 6.78 -21.00 -21.30
N LYS A 67 6.87 -19.79 -21.86
CA LYS A 67 5.92 -19.28 -22.84
C LYS A 67 5.83 -20.19 -24.07
N PRO A 68 4.64 -20.48 -24.64
CA PRO A 68 3.30 -20.03 -24.20
C PRO A 68 2.66 -20.93 -23.12
N ASN A 69 3.36 -21.94 -22.58
CA ASN A 69 2.85 -22.91 -21.61
C ASN A 69 2.77 -22.27 -20.20
N ILE A 70 1.77 -21.45 -19.98
CA ILE A 70 1.55 -20.78 -18.70
C ILE A 70 0.82 -21.71 -17.74
N MET A 71 1.23 -21.68 -16.48
CA MET A 71 0.66 -22.50 -15.43
C MET A 71 0.28 -21.66 -14.21
N TYR A 72 -0.84 -21.94 -13.61
CA TYR A 72 -1.09 -21.57 -12.22
C TYR A 72 -0.37 -22.56 -11.30
N VAL A 73 0.32 -22.01 -10.30
CA VAL A 73 1.04 -22.76 -9.27
C VAL A 73 0.38 -22.52 -7.93
N TYR A 74 -0.13 -23.59 -7.35
CA TYR A 74 -0.88 -23.54 -6.09
C TYR A 74 -0.06 -24.10 -4.93
N THR A 75 -0.28 -23.52 -3.75
CA THR A 75 -0.06 -24.13 -2.44
C THR A 75 -1.42 -24.31 -1.80
N VAL A 76 -1.74 -25.52 -1.34
CA VAL A 76 -3.01 -25.84 -0.70
C VAL A 76 -2.80 -26.50 0.64
N ASP A 77 -3.73 -26.27 1.57
CA ASP A 77 -3.87 -27.04 2.79
C ASP A 77 -5.06 -27.98 2.65
N VAL A 78 -4.83 -29.23 2.97
CA VAL A 78 -5.81 -30.30 2.79
C VAL A 78 -6.07 -30.98 4.14
N GLU A 79 -7.34 -31.09 4.49
CA GLU A 79 -7.80 -31.90 5.61
C GLU A 79 -8.14 -33.29 5.10
N VAL A 80 -7.66 -34.32 5.79
CA VAL A 80 -7.84 -35.74 5.42
C VAL A 80 -8.13 -36.57 6.67
N SER A 81 -8.69 -37.76 6.48
CA SER A 81 -9.10 -38.61 7.59
C SER A 81 -7.95 -39.21 8.40
N ASN A 82 -6.72 -39.33 7.83
CA ASN A 82 -5.58 -39.95 8.51
C ASN A 82 -4.24 -39.37 8.03
N GLU A 83 -3.91 -38.20 8.54
CA GLU A 83 -2.71 -37.44 8.15
C GLU A 83 -1.42 -38.21 8.41
N GLN A 84 -1.32 -38.87 9.58
CA GLN A 84 -0.10 -39.58 9.98
C GLN A 84 0.22 -40.73 9.02
N LYS A 85 -0.78 -41.50 8.59
CA LYS A 85 -0.60 -42.60 7.64
C LYS A 85 -0.16 -42.09 6.28
N ILE A 86 -0.73 -40.96 5.84
CA ILE A 86 -0.39 -40.31 4.58
C ILE A 86 1.04 -39.80 4.63
N MET A 87 1.41 -39.05 5.69
CA MET A 87 2.74 -38.46 5.84
C MET A 87 3.87 -39.51 5.87
N ARG A 88 3.64 -40.68 6.46
CA ARG A 88 4.63 -41.78 6.44
C ARG A 88 5.01 -42.26 5.03
N ARG A 89 4.13 -42.04 4.05
CA ARG A 89 4.32 -42.45 2.65
C ARG A 89 4.91 -41.35 1.77
N GLN A 90 4.99 -40.11 2.28
CA GLN A 90 5.50 -38.97 1.55
C GLN A 90 7.03 -38.87 1.66
N LYS A 91 7.68 -38.53 0.53
CA LYS A 91 9.12 -38.29 0.47
C LYS A 91 9.34 -36.87 -0.09
N GLY A 92 10.27 -36.12 0.48
CA GLY A 92 10.64 -34.76 0.04
C GLY A 92 9.79 -33.66 0.68
N ASN A 93 9.99 -32.41 0.22
CA ASN A 93 9.44 -31.19 0.84
C ASN A 93 8.14 -30.68 0.18
N GLN A 94 7.60 -31.40 -0.80
CA GLN A 94 6.37 -30.99 -1.48
C GLN A 94 5.15 -31.10 -0.57
N VAL A 95 5.14 -32.11 0.30
CA VAL A 95 4.04 -32.40 1.22
C VAL A 95 4.57 -32.27 2.64
N THR A 96 3.96 -31.40 3.43
CA THR A 96 4.36 -31.11 4.81
C THR A 96 3.16 -31.12 5.75
N LEU A 97 3.36 -31.60 6.97
CA LEU A 97 2.37 -31.46 8.02
C LEU A 97 2.48 -30.05 8.60
N ILE A 98 1.35 -29.39 8.75
CA ILE A 98 1.31 -28.03 9.30
C ILE A 98 0.38 -27.96 10.51
N HIS A 99 0.72 -27.05 11.41
CA HIS A 99 -0.16 -26.55 12.44
C HIS A 99 -0.46 -25.08 12.11
N GLU A 100 -1.70 -24.74 11.92
CA GLU A 100 -2.09 -23.34 11.74
C GLU A 100 -2.12 -22.68 13.13
N THR A 101 -1.29 -21.66 13.31
CA THR A 101 -1.38 -20.80 14.48
C THR A 101 -2.08 -19.52 14.01
N PRO A 102 -3.37 -19.32 14.37
CA PRO A 102 -4.06 -18.08 14.01
C PRO A 102 -3.39 -16.91 14.70
N TYR A 103 -3.57 -15.71 14.13
CA TYR A 103 -3.20 -14.49 14.81
C TYR A 103 -4.00 -14.37 16.11
N ASP A 104 -3.31 -14.06 17.18
CA ASP A 104 -3.90 -13.85 18.51
C ASP A 104 -3.51 -12.46 19.02
N PHE A 105 -4.51 -11.66 19.40
CA PHE A 105 -4.29 -10.35 19.98
C PHE A 105 -3.88 -10.53 21.45
N PRO A 106 -2.90 -9.79 21.97
CA PRO A 106 -2.39 -10.00 23.33
C PRO A 106 -3.46 -9.73 24.39
N ASN A 107 -3.35 -10.43 25.50
CA ASN A 107 -4.15 -10.13 26.68
C ASN A 107 -3.89 -8.70 27.15
N SER A 108 -4.93 -8.06 27.70
CA SER A 108 -4.84 -6.71 28.24
C SER A 108 -3.88 -6.63 29.43
N GLY A 109 -3.14 -5.53 29.50
CA GLY A 109 -2.35 -5.16 30.66
C GLY A 109 -3.22 -4.77 31.87
N THR A 110 -2.57 -4.26 32.90
CA THR A 110 -3.24 -3.94 34.18
C THR A 110 -3.32 -2.45 34.47
N LYS A 111 -2.63 -1.62 33.67
CA LYS A 111 -2.59 -0.18 33.90
C LYS A 111 -3.89 0.45 33.40
N LYS A 112 -4.52 1.26 34.25
CA LYS A 112 -5.72 2.01 33.86
C LYS A 112 -5.34 3.22 33.00
N MET A 113 -6.21 3.56 32.06
CA MET A 113 -6.16 4.79 31.27
C MET A 113 -7.10 5.82 31.89
N GLU A 114 -6.65 7.09 31.96
CA GLU A 114 -7.50 8.22 32.33
C GLU A 114 -8.25 8.76 31.11
N HIS A 115 -7.63 8.65 29.94
CA HIS A 115 -8.18 9.11 28.66
C HIS A 115 -8.09 8.02 27.60
N ARG A 116 -9.03 8.04 26.66
CA ARG A 116 -9.09 7.11 25.53
C ARG A 116 -7.85 7.28 24.64
N PRO A 117 -7.33 6.19 24.03
CA PRO A 117 -6.24 6.29 23.09
C PRO A 117 -6.60 7.19 21.89
N VAL A 118 -5.73 8.13 21.57
CA VAL A 118 -5.92 9.05 20.43
C VAL A 118 -5.09 8.57 19.25
N VAL A 119 -5.70 8.50 18.07
CA VAL A 119 -5.06 8.11 16.81
C VAL A 119 -5.16 9.26 15.82
N ILE A 120 -4.03 9.75 15.34
CA ILE A 120 -3.96 10.83 14.35
C ILE A 120 -3.72 10.25 12.97
N GLY A 121 -4.72 10.45 12.11
CA GLY A 121 -4.76 9.96 10.74
C GLY A 121 -5.48 8.62 10.59
N SER A 122 -6.33 8.53 9.59
CA SER A 122 -7.14 7.37 9.23
C SER A 122 -6.62 6.63 7.98
N GLY A 123 -5.33 6.77 7.67
CA GLY A 123 -4.63 5.92 6.70
C GLY A 123 -4.50 4.48 7.21
N PRO A 124 -3.88 3.56 6.43
CA PRO A 124 -3.85 2.13 6.81
C PRO A 124 -3.28 1.87 8.21
N ALA A 125 -2.25 2.61 8.64
CA ALA A 125 -1.68 2.44 9.97
C ALA A 125 -2.67 2.82 11.09
N GLY A 126 -3.26 4.01 11.00
CA GLY A 126 -4.21 4.50 12.01
C GLY A 126 -5.50 3.70 12.01
N LEU A 127 -6.03 3.38 10.82
CA LEU A 127 -7.28 2.63 10.67
C LEU A 127 -7.17 1.23 11.29
N PHE A 128 -6.07 0.49 11.02
CA PHE A 128 -5.86 -0.85 11.61
C PHE A 128 -5.53 -0.80 13.10
N CYS A 129 -4.81 0.23 13.57
CA CYS A 129 -4.60 0.45 14.99
C CYS A 129 -5.92 0.69 15.71
N ALA A 130 -6.74 1.64 15.22
CA ALA A 130 -8.05 1.97 15.79
C ALA A 130 -9.02 0.78 15.71
N TYR A 131 -9.02 0.03 14.60
CA TYR A 131 -9.88 -1.14 14.41
C TYR A 131 -9.64 -2.20 15.50
N LEU A 132 -8.36 -2.59 15.73
CA LEU A 132 -8.06 -3.59 16.75
C LEU A 132 -8.25 -3.06 18.17
N LEU A 133 -7.91 -1.80 18.44
CA LEU A 133 -8.20 -1.19 19.74
C LEU A 133 -9.70 -1.16 20.03
N ALA A 134 -10.54 -0.81 19.04
CA ALA A 134 -11.99 -0.80 19.20
C ALA A 134 -12.56 -2.22 19.37
N GLU A 135 -12.12 -3.19 18.53
CA GLU A 135 -12.52 -4.61 18.62
C GLU A 135 -12.29 -5.20 20.03
N HIS A 136 -11.25 -4.70 20.73
CA HIS A 136 -10.86 -5.19 22.06
C HIS A 136 -11.23 -4.24 23.22
N GLY A 137 -12.17 -3.29 22.99
CA GLY A 137 -12.78 -2.48 24.05
C GLY A 137 -12.00 -1.24 24.48
N TYR A 138 -10.95 -0.83 23.76
CA TYR A 138 -10.14 0.36 24.11
C TYR A 138 -10.79 1.67 23.67
N ARG A 139 -11.89 1.66 22.88
CA ARG A 139 -12.68 2.81 22.43
C ARG A 139 -11.83 3.99 21.92
N PRO A 140 -10.96 3.80 20.90
CA PRO A 140 -10.06 4.86 20.43
C PRO A 140 -10.82 6.06 19.87
N VAL A 141 -10.19 7.23 19.90
CA VAL A 141 -10.64 8.44 19.21
C VAL A 141 -9.71 8.73 18.04
N VAL A 142 -10.25 8.73 16.82
CA VAL A 142 -9.50 9.00 15.59
C VAL A 142 -9.76 10.41 15.12
N TYR A 143 -8.69 11.19 14.86
CA TYR A 143 -8.77 12.50 14.22
C TYR A 143 -8.14 12.41 12.82
N GLU A 144 -8.94 12.77 11.80
CA GLU A 144 -8.54 12.83 10.40
C GLU A 144 -8.71 14.26 9.89
N ARG A 145 -7.65 14.83 9.27
CA ARG A 145 -7.71 16.19 8.74
C ARG A 145 -8.65 16.32 7.56
N GLY A 146 -8.75 15.29 6.74
CA GLY A 146 -9.59 15.28 5.56
C GLY A 146 -11.02 14.83 5.84
N THR A 147 -11.71 14.51 4.76
CA THR A 147 -13.12 14.12 4.77
C THR A 147 -13.29 12.61 4.84
N SER A 148 -14.53 12.17 5.08
CA SER A 148 -14.95 10.78 4.91
C SER A 148 -14.67 10.31 3.49
N VAL A 149 -14.46 9.01 3.28
CA VAL A 149 -14.09 8.48 1.96
C VAL A 149 -15.15 8.79 0.89
N GLU A 150 -16.43 8.94 1.27
CA GLU A 150 -17.53 9.30 0.38
C GLU A 150 -17.44 10.77 -0.09
N GLU A 151 -17.09 11.68 0.80
CA GLU A 151 -16.89 13.10 0.48
C GLU A 151 -15.54 13.32 -0.21
N ARG A 152 -14.50 12.67 0.27
CA ARG A 152 -13.17 12.69 -0.32
C ARG A 152 -13.16 12.29 -1.78
N LYS A 153 -13.98 11.30 -2.17
CA LYS A 153 -14.16 10.93 -3.58
C LYS A 153 -14.60 12.14 -4.41
N LYS A 154 -15.54 12.94 -3.91
CA LYS A 154 -16.01 14.15 -4.59
C LYS A 154 -14.91 15.22 -4.67
N ASP A 155 -14.16 15.43 -3.58
CA ASP A 155 -13.03 16.36 -3.56
C ASP A 155 -11.97 15.99 -4.61
N VAL A 156 -11.63 14.70 -4.70
CA VAL A 156 -10.65 14.18 -5.67
C VAL A 156 -11.17 14.31 -7.10
N GLU A 157 -12.42 13.93 -7.36
CA GLU A 157 -13.05 14.08 -8.69
C GLU A 157 -13.13 15.54 -9.12
N ARG A 158 -13.47 16.45 -8.20
CA ARG A 158 -13.49 17.89 -8.44
C ARG A 158 -12.09 18.41 -8.78
N PHE A 159 -11.08 17.97 -8.06
CA PHE A 159 -9.70 18.35 -8.34
C PHE A 159 -9.26 17.88 -9.74
N TRP A 160 -9.56 16.65 -10.11
CA TRP A 160 -9.17 16.12 -11.42
C TRP A 160 -9.93 16.78 -12.59
N ASN A 161 -11.21 17.11 -12.40
CA ASN A 161 -12.05 17.66 -13.46
C ASN A 161 -12.00 19.20 -13.56
N GLU A 162 -11.88 19.90 -12.41
CA GLU A 162 -12.00 21.35 -12.30
C GLU A 162 -10.70 22.03 -11.86
N GLN A 163 -9.66 21.29 -11.53
CA GLN A 163 -8.39 21.75 -10.96
C GLN A 163 -8.54 22.52 -9.63
N VAL A 164 -9.61 22.26 -8.87
CA VAL A 164 -9.85 22.86 -7.56
C VAL A 164 -9.35 21.93 -6.48
N LEU A 165 -8.16 22.23 -5.96
CA LEU A 165 -7.53 21.45 -4.89
C LEU A 165 -8.16 21.77 -3.54
N ASN A 166 -8.52 20.74 -2.77
CA ASN A 166 -8.75 20.84 -1.33
C ASN A 166 -7.47 20.39 -0.59
N PRO A 167 -6.70 21.29 0.03
CA PRO A 167 -5.44 20.94 0.69
C PRO A 167 -5.59 19.94 1.83
N ASN A 168 -6.74 19.85 2.44
CA ASN A 168 -7.02 18.93 3.55
C ASN A 168 -7.68 17.61 3.12
N SER A 169 -8.29 17.55 1.91
CA SER A 169 -8.97 16.35 1.41
C SER A 169 -8.66 16.13 -0.07
N ASN A 170 -7.80 15.17 -0.38
CA ASN A 170 -7.26 14.94 -1.72
C ASN A 170 -6.72 13.51 -1.85
N VAL A 171 -5.89 13.20 -2.85
CA VAL A 171 -5.28 11.87 -3.03
C VAL A 171 -4.37 11.46 -1.86
N GLN A 172 -3.83 12.40 -1.09
CA GLN A 172 -2.93 12.11 0.04
C GLN A 172 -3.65 12.10 1.38
N PHE A 173 -4.59 13.00 1.59
CA PHE A 173 -5.30 13.21 2.86
C PHE A 173 -6.77 12.83 2.77
N GLY A 174 -7.31 12.40 3.89
CA GLY A 174 -8.67 11.92 4.06
C GLY A 174 -8.72 10.43 4.40
N GLU A 175 -9.90 9.95 4.71
CA GLU A 175 -10.14 8.58 5.17
C GLU A 175 -9.55 7.52 4.25
N GLY A 176 -8.83 6.57 4.83
CA GLY A 176 -8.10 5.50 4.14
C GLY A 176 -6.70 5.91 3.64
N GLY A 177 -6.31 7.20 3.77
CA GLY A 177 -5.01 7.73 3.36
C GLY A 177 -4.72 7.59 1.87
N ALA A 178 -3.47 7.78 1.45
CA ALA A 178 -3.06 7.70 0.04
C ALA A 178 -3.31 6.31 -0.59
N GLY A 179 -3.42 5.26 0.22
CA GLY A 179 -3.71 3.90 -0.25
C GLY A 179 -5.06 3.74 -0.95
N THR A 180 -6.07 4.53 -0.58
CA THR A 180 -7.42 4.44 -1.14
C THR A 180 -7.47 4.80 -2.63
N PHE A 181 -6.69 5.80 -3.07
CA PHE A 181 -6.60 6.21 -4.46
C PHE A 181 -5.32 5.69 -5.11
N SER A 182 -5.08 4.38 -4.98
CA SER A 182 -3.94 3.67 -5.55
C SER A 182 -4.39 2.36 -6.23
N ASP A 183 -3.47 1.55 -6.72
CA ASP A 183 -3.80 0.18 -7.19
C ASP A 183 -4.29 -0.74 -6.05
N GLY A 184 -4.08 -0.35 -4.79
CA GLY A 184 -4.49 -1.17 -3.65
C GLY A 184 -3.69 -2.47 -3.50
N LYS A 185 -2.41 -2.46 -3.87
CA LYS A 185 -1.50 -3.62 -3.69
C LYS A 185 -1.30 -3.96 -2.23
N LEU A 186 -1.39 -5.24 -1.93
CA LEU A 186 -1.26 -5.78 -0.58
C LEU A 186 0.02 -6.61 -0.38
N ASN A 187 0.93 -6.59 -1.33
CA ASN A 187 2.21 -7.26 -1.20
C ASN A 187 3.11 -6.55 -0.19
N THR A 188 3.77 -7.32 0.66
CA THR A 188 4.80 -6.83 1.57
C THR A 188 5.98 -7.80 1.63
N LEU A 189 7.18 -7.26 1.83
CA LEU A 189 8.41 -8.04 2.10
C LEU A 189 8.71 -8.13 3.60
N VAL A 190 7.87 -7.54 4.44
CA VAL A 190 8.03 -7.59 5.90
C VAL A 190 7.86 -9.03 6.36
N LYS A 191 8.86 -9.56 7.07
CA LYS A 191 8.77 -10.88 7.70
C LYS A 191 7.78 -10.81 8.87
N ASP A 192 6.86 -11.77 8.91
CA ASP A 192 5.77 -11.79 9.89
C ASP A 192 5.59 -13.20 10.48
N PRO A 193 6.30 -13.52 11.55
CA PRO A 193 6.17 -14.82 12.21
C PRO A 193 4.89 -14.95 13.06
N VAL A 194 4.16 -13.85 13.29
CA VAL A 194 3.01 -13.79 14.21
C VAL A 194 1.67 -13.85 13.49
N GLY A 195 1.66 -13.65 12.17
CA GLY A 195 0.44 -13.74 11.34
C GLY A 195 -0.32 -12.42 11.16
N ARG A 196 0.27 -11.26 11.45
CA ARG A 196 -0.36 -9.94 11.24
C ARG A 196 -0.70 -9.65 9.79
N ASN A 197 0.18 -10.06 8.86
CA ASN A 197 -0.11 -9.94 7.43
C ASN A 197 -1.42 -10.66 7.07
N ARG A 198 -1.57 -11.90 7.56
CA ARG A 198 -2.79 -12.68 7.34
C ARG A 198 -4.01 -11.99 7.97
N LYS A 199 -3.89 -11.48 9.20
CA LYS A 199 -4.98 -10.74 9.88
C LYS A 199 -5.37 -9.47 9.11
N VAL A 200 -4.42 -8.74 8.53
CA VAL A 200 -4.71 -7.58 7.65
C VAL A 200 -5.61 -8.00 6.46
N LEU A 201 -5.25 -9.07 5.76
CA LEU A 201 -6.03 -9.55 4.63
C LEU A 201 -7.43 -10.04 5.06
N GLU A 202 -7.52 -10.69 6.21
CA GLU A 202 -8.79 -11.17 6.79
C GLU A 202 -9.70 -10.00 7.14
N ILE A 203 -9.19 -8.96 7.82
CA ILE A 203 -9.94 -7.74 8.12
C ILE A 203 -10.45 -7.07 6.84
N PHE A 204 -9.64 -6.98 5.78
CA PHE A 204 -10.10 -6.45 4.51
C PHE A 204 -11.26 -7.28 3.93
N VAL A 205 -11.16 -8.61 3.94
CA VAL A 205 -12.23 -9.51 3.45
C VAL A 205 -13.50 -9.41 4.30
N GLU A 206 -13.38 -9.35 5.62
CA GLU A 206 -14.49 -9.15 6.55
C GLU A 206 -15.24 -7.83 6.30
N ASN A 207 -14.54 -6.84 5.73
CA ASN A 207 -15.08 -5.52 5.39
C ASN A 207 -15.42 -5.35 3.90
N GLY A 208 -15.43 -6.44 3.11
CA GLY A 208 -15.95 -6.45 1.75
C GLY A 208 -14.93 -6.55 0.64
N ALA A 209 -13.65 -6.75 0.94
CA ALA A 209 -12.66 -7.03 -0.09
C ALA A 209 -12.85 -8.42 -0.70
N PRO A 210 -12.43 -8.63 -1.96
CA PRO A 210 -12.50 -9.93 -2.62
C PRO A 210 -11.73 -11.02 -1.86
N LYS A 211 -12.31 -12.22 -1.78
CA LYS A 211 -11.71 -13.35 -1.03
C LYS A 211 -10.40 -13.87 -1.62
N ASP A 212 -10.14 -13.62 -2.89
CA ASP A 212 -8.94 -14.06 -3.59
C ASP A 212 -7.67 -13.38 -3.06
N ILE A 213 -7.77 -12.18 -2.45
CA ILE A 213 -6.61 -11.54 -1.79
C ILE A 213 -5.99 -12.43 -0.71
N LEU A 214 -6.74 -13.36 -0.14
CA LEU A 214 -6.27 -14.30 0.87
C LEU A 214 -5.27 -15.34 0.33
N TYR A 215 -5.23 -15.54 -1.00
CA TYR A 215 -4.36 -16.55 -1.60
C TYR A 215 -3.65 -16.08 -2.88
N SER A 216 -4.04 -14.97 -3.46
CA SER A 216 -3.32 -14.41 -4.61
C SER A 216 -1.87 -14.09 -4.22
N HIS A 217 -0.91 -14.44 -5.09
CA HIS A 217 0.50 -14.07 -4.88
C HIS A 217 0.75 -12.57 -5.04
N LYS A 218 -0.09 -11.89 -5.82
CA LYS A 218 -0.06 -10.44 -6.02
C LYS A 218 -1.44 -9.87 -5.70
N PRO A 219 -1.87 -9.91 -4.42
CA PRO A 219 -3.20 -9.46 -4.03
C PRO A 219 -3.33 -7.94 -4.22
N HIS A 220 -4.49 -7.51 -4.70
CA HIS A 220 -4.86 -6.11 -4.82
C HIS A 220 -6.37 -5.95 -4.62
N ILE A 221 -6.80 -4.74 -4.32
CA ILE A 221 -8.24 -4.46 -4.11
C ILE A 221 -8.75 -3.53 -5.21
N GLY A 222 -8.00 -2.48 -5.56
CA GLY A 222 -8.43 -1.42 -6.47
C GLY A 222 -9.16 -0.28 -5.74
N THR A 223 -9.06 0.92 -6.31
CA THR A 223 -9.60 2.14 -5.70
C THR A 223 -11.12 2.06 -5.46
N ASP A 224 -11.86 1.52 -6.42
CA ASP A 224 -13.32 1.40 -6.38
C ASP A 224 -13.82 0.56 -5.21
N LEU A 225 -13.18 -0.57 -4.93
CA LEU A 225 -13.55 -1.45 -3.83
C LEU A 225 -13.01 -0.95 -2.48
N LEU A 226 -11.81 -0.34 -2.46
CA LEU A 226 -11.21 0.19 -1.23
C LEU A 226 -12.11 1.24 -0.55
N ILE A 227 -12.81 2.06 -1.31
CA ILE A 227 -13.78 3.03 -0.79
C ILE A 227 -14.81 2.33 0.11
N THR A 228 -15.41 1.24 -0.36
CA THR A 228 -16.39 0.48 0.40
C THR A 228 -15.77 -0.21 1.61
N VAL A 229 -14.60 -0.79 1.44
CA VAL A 229 -13.89 -1.50 2.51
C VAL A 229 -13.54 -0.55 3.66
N VAL A 230 -12.97 0.61 3.35
CA VAL A 230 -12.58 1.62 4.35
C VAL A 230 -13.80 2.16 5.11
N LYS A 231 -14.90 2.46 4.39
CA LYS A 231 -16.16 2.84 5.00
C LYS A 231 -16.68 1.79 6.00
N ASN A 232 -16.65 0.51 5.62
CA ASN A 232 -17.10 -0.58 6.47
C ASN A 232 -16.21 -0.73 7.72
N MET A 233 -14.88 -0.56 7.57
CA MET A 233 -13.95 -0.57 8.70
C MET A 233 -14.25 0.57 9.69
N ARG A 234 -14.52 1.80 9.20
CA ARG A 234 -14.97 2.91 10.04
C ARG A 234 -16.23 2.54 10.82
N GLN A 235 -17.24 1.98 10.14
CA GLN A 235 -18.49 1.61 10.80
C GLN A 235 -18.24 0.60 11.94
N ARG A 236 -17.35 -0.38 11.74
CA ARG A 236 -16.97 -1.32 12.81
C ARG A 236 -16.33 -0.62 14.01
N ILE A 237 -15.42 0.34 13.77
CA ILE A 237 -14.81 1.13 14.86
C ILE A 237 -15.90 1.84 15.67
N LEU A 238 -16.87 2.46 15.00
CA LEU A 238 -17.99 3.16 15.65
C LEU A 238 -18.89 2.18 16.42
N ASP A 239 -19.24 1.04 15.82
CA ASP A 239 -20.08 0.00 16.43
C ASP A 239 -19.46 -0.55 17.73
N TRP A 240 -18.13 -0.58 17.83
CA TRP A 240 -17.37 -1.00 19.01
C TRP A 240 -17.05 0.15 20.00
N GLY A 241 -17.71 1.30 19.84
CA GLY A 241 -17.59 2.44 20.75
C GLY A 241 -16.37 3.32 20.54
N GLY A 242 -15.65 3.17 19.43
CA GLY A 242 -14.67 4.16 18.99
C GLY A 242 -15.33 5.41 18.41
N GLU A 243 -14.54 6.45 18.16
CA GLU A 243 -14.97 7.68 17.50
C GLU A 243 -14.06 8.00 16.33
N VAL A 244 -14.63 8.60 15.27
CA VAL A 244 -13.88 9.09 14.11
C VAL A 244 -14.34 10.49 13.77
N HIS A 245 -13.43 11.45 13.85
CA HIS A 245 -13.68 12.88 13.61
C HIS A 245 -12.94 13.30 12.34
N PHE A 246 -13.68 13.72 11.33
CA PHE A 246 -13.17 14.31 10.09
C PHE A 246 -13.02 15.82 10.23
N HIS A 247 -12.37 16.50 9.25
CA HIS A 247 -12.06 17.93 9.32
C HIS A 247 -11.35 18.30 10.62
N SER A 248 -10.52 17.40 11.12
CA SER A 248 -9.94 17.48 12.45
C SER A 248 -8.44 17.25 12.38
N GLN A 249 -7.69 18.35 12.25
CA GLN A 249 -6.25 18.33 12.11
C GLN A 249 -5.57 18.51 13.47
N MET A 250 -4.67 17.60 13.84
CA MET A 250 -3.76 17.85 14.97
C MET A 250 -2.76 18.94 14.61
N THR A 251 -2.79 20.05 15.32
CA THR A 251 -1.94 21.22 15.07
C THR A 251 -0.93 21.47 16.18
N ASP A 252 -1.06 20.83 17.33
CA ASP A 252 -0.09 20.94 18.43
C ASP A 252 -0.12 19.73 19.37
N ILE A 253 0.96 19.56 20.15
CA ILE A 253 1.09 18.59 21.24
C ILE A 253 1.49 19.32 22.53
N HIS A 254 0.97 18.88 23.67
CA HIS A 254 1.27 19.45 24.98
C HIS A 254 1.95 18.42 25.85
N VAL A 255 3.15 18.76 26.28
CA VAL A 255 3.98 17.93 27.17
C VAL A 255 4.27 18.74 28.43
N GLU A 256 3.89 18.21 29.58
CA GLU A 256 4.10 18.82 30.90
C GLU A 256 4.83 17.79 31.78
N ASP A 257 5.90 18.22 32.45
CA ASP A 257 6.75 17.37 33.29
C ASP A 257 7.21 16.06 32.60
N GLY A 258 7.52 16.15 31.30
CA GLY A 258 7.98 15.02 30.51
C GLY A 258 6.88 14.00 30.14
N LYS A 259 5.60 14.35 30.31
CA LYS A 259 4.45 13.52 29.97
C LYS A 259 3.54 14.21 28.95
N LEU A 260 3.02 13.44 28.02
CA LEU A 260 1.94 13.91 27.15
C LEU A 260 0.69 14.17 28.01
N THR A 261 0.10 15.35 27.91
CA THR A 261 -1.12 15.74 28.65
C THR A 261 -2.30 16.05 27.73
N ALA A 262 -2.04 16.58 26.54
CA ALA A 262 -3.09 16.92 25.58
C ALA A 262 -2.52 17.08 24.17
N ILE A 263 -3.41 17.17 23.20
CA ILE A 263 -3.14 17.67 21.84
C ILE A 263 -4.06 18.87 21.55
N THR A 264 -3.68 19.69 20.59
CA THR A 264 -4.59 20.66 19.98
C THR A 264 -5.09 20.12 18.66
N VAL A 265 -6.39 20.10 18.48
CA VAL A 265 -7.06 19.72 17.22
C VAL A 265 -7.76 20.96 16.67
N THR A 266 -7.45 21.30 15.42
CA THR A 266 -8.10 22.39 14.69
C THR A 266 -9.16 21.82 13.75
N THR A 267 -10.36 22.39 13.83
CA THR A 267 -11.52 22.07 13.02
C THR A 267 -12.05 23.32 12.33
N ASP A 268 -13.06 23.20 11.49
CA ASP A 268 -13.73 24.34 10.86
C ASP A 268 -14.36 25.31 11.89
N ALA A 269 -14.68 24.80 13.09
CA ALA A 269 -15.24 25.60 14.19
C ALA A 269 -14.18 26.25 15.09
N GLY A 270 -12.89 25.99 14.86
CA GLY A 270 -11.78 26.49 15.65
C GLY A 270 -10.94 25.39 16.29
N SER A 271 -10.00 25.79 17.14
CA SER A 271 -9.07 24.89 17.81
C SER A 271 -9.57 24.49 19.20
N ILE A 272 -9.44 23.20 19.51
CA ILE A 272 -9.81 22.63 20.80
C ILE A 272 -8.61 21.90 21.41
N ARG A 273 -8.45 21.98 22.74
CA ARG A 273 -7.46 21.18 23.48
C ARG A 273 -8.12 19.89 23.93
N CYS A 274 -7.60 18.76 23.44
CA CYS A 274 -8.09 17.41 23.74
C CYS A 274 -7.14 16.72 24.72
N PRO A 275 -7.55 16.32 25.91
CA PRO A 275 -6.71 15.54 26.82
C PRO A 275 -6.25 14.24 26.15
N ALA A 276 -4.99 13.88 26.32
CA ALA A 276 -4.40 12.68 25.74
C ALA A 276 -3.20 12.22 26.56
N GLU A 277 -3.16 10.94 26.90
CA GLU A 277 -2.00 10.28 27.53
C GLU A 277 -1.38 9.22 26.62
N ILE A 278 -2.11 8.77 25.61
CA ILE A 278 -1.67 7.81 24.58
C ILE A 278 -1.98 8.43 23.20
N LEU A 279 -0.94 8.64 22.40
CA LEU A 279 -1.06 9.27 21.09
C LEU A 279 -0.39 8.42 20.02
N VAL A 280 -1.14 7.97 19.04
CA VAL A 280 -0.63 7.26 17.86
C VAL A 280 -0.49 8.23 16.71
N LEU A 281 0.75 8.43 16.22
CA LEU A 281 1.06 9.32 15.10
C LEU A 281 1.07 8.53 13.78
N ALA A 282 -0.09 8.36 13.15
CA ALA A 282 -0.27 7.67 11.88
C ALA A 282 -0.50 8.65 10.72
N ILE A 283 0.25 9.74 10.71
CA ILE A 283 0.04 10.96 9.91
C ILE A 283 0.33 10.82 8.40
N GLY A 284 0.93 9.72 7.96
CA GLY A 284 1.39 9.56 6.57
C GLY A 284 2.59 10.43 6.22
N HIS A 285 3.16 10.23 5.02
CA HIS A 285 4.38 10.93 4.61
C HIS A 285 4.14 12.34 4.06
N SER A 286 2.90 12.71 3.76
CA SER A 286 2.56 14.01 3.15
C SER A 286 2.20 15.10 4.17
N ALA A 287 2.08 14.80 5.46
CA ALA A 287 1.73 15.74 6.53
C ALA A 287 2.94 16.64 6.95
N ARG A 288 3.41 17.44 6.00
CA ARG A 288 4.65 18.23 6.12
C ARG A 288 4.55 19.34 7.16
N ASP A 289 3.38 19.94 7.30
CA ASP A 289 3.02 20.88 8.36
C ASP A 289 3.11 20.24 9.75
N THR A 290 2.58 19.01 9.89
CA THR A 290 2.68 18.24 11.13
C THR A 290 4.15 17.87 11.44
N PHE A 291 4.96 17.49 10.44
CA PHE A 291 6.40 17.30 10.68
C PHE A 291 7.09 18.55 11.16
N SER A 292 6.76 19.72 10.60
CA SER A 292 7.33 21.00 11.04
C SER A 292 6.94 21.31 12.49
N MET A 293 5.67 21.17 12.84
CA MET A 293 5.16 21.34 14.21
C MET A 293 5.86 20.39 15.19
N LEU A 294 5.97 19.11 14.85
CA LEU A 294 6.64 18.11 15.70
C LEU A 294 8.12 18.44 15.89
N TYR A 295 8.80 18.95 14.85
CA TYR A 295 10.18 19.39 14.94
C TYR A 295 10.33 20.61 15.87
N GLU A 296 9.45 21.61 15.76
CA GLU A 296 9.40 22.79 16.63
C GLU A 296 9.13 22.41 18.11
N ARG A 297 8.37 21.34 18.34
CA ARG A 297 8.14 20.73 19.67
C ARG A 297 9.27 19.81 20.13
N GLN A 298 10.40 19.81 19.42
CA GLN A 298 11.60 19.03 19.75
C GLN A 298 11.36 17.50 19.79
N ILE A 299 10.36 17.01 19.04
CA ILE A 299 10.19 15.57 18.83
C ILE A 299 11.39 15.06 18.01
N PRO A 300 12.10 14.02 18.47
CA PRO A 300 13.26 13.49 17.77
C PRO A 300 12.91 13.06 16.34
N MET A 301 13.68 13.52 15.38
CA MET A 301 13.53 13.19 13.96
C MET A 301 14.89 12.99 13.30
N MET A 302 14.93 12.18 12.25
CA MET A 302 16.12 11.92 11.45
C MET A 302 15.78 12.04 9.96
N ALA A 303 16.73 12.57 9.17
CA ALA A 303 16.66 12.48 7.73
C ALA A 303 16.74 11.01 7.29
N LYS A 304 15.94 10.64 6.29
CA LYS A 304 15.87 9.30 5.74
C LYS A 304 15.99 9.37 4.22
N SER A 305 16.81 8.50 3.64
CA SER A 305 16.87 8.32 2.18
C SER A 305 15.51 7.91 1.62
N PHE A 306 15.17 8.41 0.44
CA PHE A 306 13.94 8.12 -0.28
C PHE A 306 14.25 8.03 -1.79
N ALA A 307 13.23 8.07 -2.65
CA ALA A 307 13.46 8.06 -4.09
C ALA A 307 12.50 9.04 -4.79
N VAL A 308 12.93 9.58 -5.92
CA VAL A 308 12.16 10.49 -6.77
C VAL A 308 12.31 10.11 -8.23
N GLY A 309 11.35 10.46 -9.07
CA GLY A 309 11.43 10.21 -10.49
C GLY A 309 10.16 10.58 -11.24
N VAL A 310 9.85 9.80 -12.26
CA VAL A 310 8.73 10.02 -13.16
C VAL A 310 7.74 8.86 -13.11
N ARG A 311 6.49 9.08 -13.52
CA ARG A 311 5.58 8.03 -13.95
C ARG A 311 5.82 7.74 -15.42
N VAL A 312 5.94 6.45 -15.74
CA VAL A 312 6.07 5.98 -17.12
C VAL A 312 4.81 5.21 -17.51
N GLU A 313 4.29 5.46 -18.70
CA GLU A 313 3.15 4.75 -19.27
C GLU A 313 3.57 3.96 -20.50
N HIS A 314 3.09 2.73 -20.59
CA HIS A 314 3.24 1.82 -21.72
C HIS A 314 1.90 1.21 -22.08
N ASP A 315 1.72 0.81 -23.32
CA ASP A 315 0.62 -0.06 -23.72
C ASP A 315 0.59 -1.33 -22.85
N GLN A 316 -0.56 -1.62 -22.20
CA GLN A 316 -0.72 -2.80 -21.35
C GLN A 316 -0.54 -4.11 -22.13
N GLU A 317 -0.96 -4.13 -23.41
CA GLU A 317 -0.79 -5.34 -24.25
C GLU A 317 0.69 -5.61 -24.56
N MET A 318 1.49 -4.57 -24.77
CA MET A 318 2.95 -4.74 -24.88
C MET A 318 3.53 -5.39 -23.63
N ILE A 319 3.08 -4.99 -22.44
CA ILE A 319 3.51 -5.59 -21.18
C ILE A 319 2.98 -7.03 -21.05
N ASN A 320 1.73 -7.30 -21.45
CA ASN A 320 1.16 -8.66 -21.44
C ASN A 320 2.00 -9.58 -22.34
N CYS A 321 2.28 -9.18 -23.56
CA CYS A 321 3.12 -9.93 -24.50
C CYS A 321 4.53 -10.17 -23.94
N ALA A 322 5.13 -9.13 -23.35
CA ALA A 322 6.46 -9.26 -22.73
C ALA A 322 6.48 -10.25 -21.55
N GLN A 323 5.44 -10.31 -20.75
CA GLN A 323 5.36 -11.16 -19.56
C GLN A 323 4.84 -12.57 -19.87
N TYR A 324 3.81 -12.70 -20.69
CA TYR A 324 3.11 -13.96 -20.95
C TYR A 324 3.47 -14.61 -22.29
N GLY A 325 3.88 -13.80 -23.27
CA GLY A 325 4.08 -14.23 -24.66
C GLY A 325 2.92 -13.83 -25.55
N GLU A 326 3.07 -14.03 -26.85
CA GLU A 326 2.04 -13.78 -27.85
C GLU A 326 1.08 -15.00 -27.99
N ASN A 327 -0.14 -14.74 -28.43
CA ASN A 327 -1.15 -15.77 -28.76
C ASN A 327 -1.44 -16.74 -27.60
N ILE A 328 -1.56 -16.23 -26.39
CA ILE A 328 -1.87 -17.05 -25.20
C ILE A 328 -3.33 -17.51 -25.27
N PRO A 329 -3.62 -18.84 -25.11
CA PRO A 329 -4.98 -19.35 -25.21
C PRO A 329 -5.79 -19.20 -23.91
N TYR A 330 -5.37 -18.37 -22.98
CA TYR A 330 -5.97 -18.19 -21.66
C TYR A 330 -6.30 -16.74 -21.42
N ASP A 331 -7.40 -16.50 -20.74
CA ASP A 331 -7.70 -15.20 -20.15
C ASP A 331 -6.87 -15.05 -18.85
N LEU A 332 -5.88 -14.17 -18.90
CA LEU A 332 -4.96 -13.89 -17.81
C LEU A 332 -5.15 -12.46 -17.31
N PRO A 333 -4.93 -12.19 -16.02
CA PRO A 333 -5.00 -10.83 -15.51
C PRO A 333 -3.93 -9.94 -16.16
N ALA A 334 -4.19 -8.63 -16.24
CA ALA A 334 -3.23 -7.65 -16.73
C ALA A 334 -1.85 -7.85 -16.08
N ALA A 335 -0.83 -7.97 -16.92
CA ALA A 335 0.52 -8.37 -16.49
C ALA A 335 1.20 -7.26 -15.70
N PRO A 336 1.69 -7.51 -14.49
CA PRO A 336 2.55 -6.59 -13.78
C PRO A 336 4.02 -6.88 -14.05
N TYR A 337 4.86 -5.85 -13.90
CA TYR A 337 6.32 -6.01 -13.94
C TYR A 337 7.01 -5.42 -12.70
N LYS A 338 8.25 -5.79 -12.52
CA LYS A 338 9.17 -5.17 -11.58
C LYS A 338 10.56 -5.19 -12.19
N VAL A 339 11.15 -4.02 -12.37
CA VAL A 339 12.51 -3.84 -12.92
C VAL A 339 13.36 -3.04 -11.94
N ALA A 340 14.66 -3.32 -11.91
CA ALA A 340 15.63 -2.60 -11.10
C ALA A 340 17.02 -2.70 -11.75
N ALA A 341 17.82 -1.65 -11.59
CA ALA A 341 19.20 -1.59 -12.02
C ALA A 341 20.06 -0.81 -11.01
N ASN A 342 21.31 -1.20 -10.89
CA ASN A 342 22.35 -0.38 -10.29
C ASN A 342 23.19 0.20 -11.44
N LEU A 343 23.24 1.52 -11.52
CA LEU A 343 23.94 2.24 -12.56
C LEU A 343 25.43 2.38 -12.23
N GLU A 344 26.25 2.70 -13.25
CA GLU A 344 27.70 2.90 -13.08
C GLU A 344 28.04 4.05 -12.14
N ASN A 345 27.17 5.07 -12.07
CA ASN A 345 27.30 6.18 -11.11
C ASN A 345 26.97 5.81 -9.65
N GLY A 346 26.67 4.53 -9.38
CA GLY A 346 26.36 4.00 -8.06
C GLY A 346 24.89 4.20 -7.61
N ARG A 347 24.02 4.81 -8.43
CA ARG A 347 22.60 5.01 -8.11
C ARG A 347 21.77 3.76 -8.43
N GLY A 348 20.86 3.43 -7.53
CA GLY A 348 19.79 2.47 -7.80
C GLY A 348 18.64 3.15 -8.53
N VAL A 349 18.19 2.55 -9.65
CA VAL A 349 16.98 2.93 -10.37
C VAL A 349 16.04 1.74 -10.41
N TYR A 350 14.76 1.94 -10.13
CA TYR A 350 13.81 0.83 -10.05
C TYR A 350 12.36 1.27 -10.31
N SER A 351 11.55 0.30 -10.76
CA SER A 351 10.11 0.50 -10.85
C SER A 351 9.46 0.42 -9.46
N PHE A 352 8.53 1.32 -9.19
CA PHE A 352 7.77 1.34 -7.95
C PHE A 352 6.28 1.53 -8.24
N CYS A 353 5.43 0.95 -7.40
CA CYS A 353 3.97 1.09 -7.51
C CYS A 353 3.44 0.96 -8.95
N MET A 354 3.89 -0.11 -9.67
CA MET A 354 3.41 -0.41 -11.03
C MET A 354 1.93 -0.76 -10.99
N CYS A 355 1.11 -0.10 -11.80
CA CYS A 355 -0.34 -0.21 -11.88
C CYS A 355 -0.72 -0.79 -13.25
N PRO A 356 -1.00 -2.11 -13.35
CA PRO A 356 -1.48 -2.72 -14.58
C PRO A 356 -2.86 -2.17 -14.94
N GLY A 357 -3.13 -1.92 -16.23
CA GLY A 357 -4.42 -1.41 -16.70
C GLY A 357 -4.89 -0.23 -15.87
N GLY A 358 -4.02 0.73 -15.60
CA GLY A 358 -4.27 1.80 -14.63
C GLY A 358 -4.02 3.19 -15.18
N TYR A 359 -4.15 4.16 -14.31
CA TYR A 359 -4.12 5.59 -14.62
C TYR A 359 -3.00 6.26 -13.83
N VAL A 360 -2.33 7.23 -14.43
CA VAL A 360 -1.58 8.25 -13.69
C VAL A 360 -2.57 9.23 -13.10
N VAL A 361 -2.31 9.71 -11.89
CA VAL A 361 -3.20 10.66 -11.21
C VAL A 361 -2.42 11.89 -10.74
N ASN A 362 -3.04 13.06 -10.86
CA ASN A 362 -2.57 14.24 -10.15
C ASN A 362 -2.83 14.02 -8.66
N ALA A 363 -1.76 13.84 -7.89
CA ALA A 363 -1.77 13.52 -6.46
C ALA A 363 -1.28 14.69 -5.59
N SER A 364 -1.40 15.92 -6.09
CA SER A 364 -1.05 17.14 -5.36
C SER A 364 -1.86 17.28 -4.08
N SER A 365 -1.26 17.88 -3.07
CA SER A 365 -1.92 18.18 -1.77
C SER A 365 -1.54 19.54 -1.22
N GLU A 366 -0.71 20.30 -1.91
CA GLU A 366 -0.27 21.65 -1.54
C GLU A 366 -0.41 22.56 -2.75
N GLU A 367 -0.90 23.78 -2.54
CA GLU A 367 -1.01 24.78 -3.59
C GLU A 367 0.36 25.14 -4.18
N GLY A 368 0.42 25.35 -5.49
CA GLY A 368 1.65 25.67 -6.20
C GLY A 368 2.66 24.52 -6.28
N ARG A 369 2.28 23.29 -5.93
CA ARG A 369 3.10 22.09 -5.95
C ARG A 369 2.36 20.95 -6.65
N LEU A 370 3.07 20.23 -7.52
CA LEU A 370 2.47 19.16 -8.28
C LEU A 370 3.23 17.85 -8.07
N ALA A 371 2.50 16.83 -7.67
CA ALA A 371 2.99 15.46 -7.59
C ALA A 371 2.06 14.52 -8.37
N VAL A 372 2.64 13.46 -8.95
CA VAL A 372 1.88 12.39 -9.60
C VAL A 372 1.98 11.09 -8.81
N ASN A 373 0.99 10.24 -8.99
CA ASN A 373 1.00 8.85 -8.52
C ASN A 373 0.25 7.98 -9.52
N GLY A 374 0.05 6.71 -9.23
CA GLY A 374 -0.73 5.80 -10.07
C GLY A 374 -1.82 5.09 -9.30
N MET A 375 -2.91 4.80 -9.98
CA MET A 375 -4.02 4.01 -9.46
C MET A 375 -4.51 2.99 -10.49
N SER A 376 -5.23 1.98 -10.04
CA SER A 376 -6.04 1.11 -10.88
C SER A 376 -7.38 0.85 -10.21
N TYR A 377 -8.39 0.58 -11.03
CA TYR A 377 -9.61 -0.07 -10.57
C TYR A 377 -9.36 -1.56 -10.33
N HIS A 378 -10.31 -2.23 -9.68
CA HIS A 378 -10.20 -3.66 -9.41
C HIS A 378 -10.02 -4.50 -10.69
N ALA A 379 -10.74 -4.15 -11.75
CA ALA A 379 -10.68 -4.85 -13.03
C ALA A 379 -9.32 -4.73 -13.74
N ARG A 380 -8.56 -3.65 -13.52
CA ARG A 380 -7.29 -3.38 -14.20
C ARG A 380 -7.43 -3.43 -15.73
N ASP A 381 -8.49 -2.84 -16.24
CA ASP A 381 -8.94 -2.87 -17.64
C ASP A 381 -8.59 -1.61 -18.45
N GLY A 382 -7.77 -0.72 -17.91
CA GLY A 382 -7.22 0.41 -18.63
C GLY A 382 -6.24 -0.01 -19.73
N GLU A 383 -6.12 0.80 -20.76
CA GLU A 383 -5.28 0.54 -21.94
C GLU A 383 -3.78 0.58 -21.61
N ASN A 384 -3.39 1.43 -20.63
CA ASN A 384 -1.99 1.60 -20.26
C ASN A 384 -1.64 0.88 -18.96
N ALA A 385 -0.43 0.36 -18.94
CA ALA A 385 0.32 0.01 -17.74
C ALA A 385 1.14 1.22 -17.28
N ASN A 386 1.12 1.61 -16.02
CA ASN A 386 2.01 2.67 -15.55
C ASN A 386 2.80 2.27 -14.31
N SER A 387 3.98 2.85 -14.14
CA SER A 387 4.76 2.72 -12.90
C SER A 387 5.62 3.95 -12.65
N ALA A 388 5.96 4.21 -11.40
CA ALA A 388 7.06 5.10 -11.11
C ALA A 388 8.39 4.46 -11.53
N ILE A 389 9.26 5.23 -12.18
CA ILE A 389 10.68 4.94 -12.36
C ILE A 389 11.43 5.95 -11.50
N ILE A 390 12.04 5.46 -10.46
CA ILE A 390 12.57 6.28 -9.37
C ILE A 390 14.04 5.99 -9.09
N VAL A 391 14.73 7.05 -8.72
CA VAL A 391 16.16 7.10 -8.40
C VAL A 391 16.30 7.36 -6.90
N THR A 392 17.14 6.58 -6.24
CA THR A 392 17.43 6.80 -4.81
C THR A 392 18.13 8.14 -4.60
N VAL A 393 17.65 8.90 -3.62
CA VAL A 393 18.24 10.16 -3.14
C VAL A 393 18.53 10.09 -1.65
N THR A 394 19.60 10.75 -1.26
CA THR A 394 20.17 10.77 0.09
C THR A 394 20.42 12.20 0.56
N PRO A 395 20.73 12.46 1.82
CA PRO A 395 21.14 13.78 2.30
C PRO A 395 22.24 14.47 1.50
N LYS A 396 23.10 13.70 0.82
CA LYS A 396 24.15 14.24 -0.07
C LYS A 396 23.57 14.94 -1.31
N ASP A 397 22.43 14.49 -1.80
CA ASP A 397 21.80 15.03 -3.02
C ASP A 397 21.15 16.38 -2.79
N TYR A 398 20.75 16.70 -1.56
CA TYR A 398 20.18 17.99 -1.18
C TYR A 398 21.03 18.75 -0.15
N GLY A 399 22.26 18.27 0.12
CA GLY A 399 23.31 19.00 0.82
C GLY A 399 23.05 19.29 2.30
N SER A 400 22.18 18.53 2.98
CA SER A 400 21.82 18.79 4.37
C SER A 400 21.35 17.54 5.11
N GLU A 401 21.85 17.36 6.33
CA GLU A 401 21.42 16.33 7.28
C GLU A 401 20.23 16.78 8.17
N HIS A 402 19.71 17.99 7.96
CA HIS A 402 18.55 18.47 8.71
C HIS A 402 17.36 17.52 8.49
N PRO A 403 16.63 17.08 9.54
CA PRO A 403 15.56 16.10 9.44
C PRO A 403 14.51 16.41 8.37
N LEU A 404 14.21 17.68 8.13
CA LEU A 404 13.23 18.14 7.14
C LEU A 404 13.85 18.52 5.78
N ALA A 405 15.15 18.33 5.56
CA ALA A 405 15.77 18.70 4.29
C ALA A 405 15.22 17.89 3.11
N GLY A 406 14.95 16.61 3.30
CA GLY A 406 14.31 15.79 2.29
C GLY A 406 12.87 16.23 1.95
N VAL A 407 12.13 16.74 2.93
CA VAL A 407 10.79 17.35 2.69
C VAL A 407 10.93 18.57 1.77
N ARG A 408 11.89 19.45 2.06
CA ARG A 408 12.15 20.66 1.24
C ARG A 408 12.59 20.29 -0.18
N PHE A 409 13.39 19.24 -0.32
CA PHE A 409 13.80 18.75 -1.64
C PHE A 409 12.61 18.23 -2.45
N GLN A 410 11.70 17.47 -1.85
CA GLN A 410 10.46 17.05 -2.50
C GLN A 410 9.64 18.27 -2.93
N GLN A 411 9.46 19.26 -2.04
CA GLN A 411 8.73 20.50 -2.34
C GLN A 411 9.34 21.27 -3.51
N LEU A 412 10.67 21.38 -3.58
CA LEU A 412 11.36 22.02 -4.70
C LEU A 412 11.05 21.34 -6.05
N LEU A 413 11.08 20.01 -6.09
CA LEU A 413 10.75 19.28 -7.32
C LEU A 413 9.27 19.44 -7.70
N GLU A 414 8.37 19.42 -6.72
CA GLU A 414 6.93 19.62 -6.92
C GLU A 414 6.60 21.04 -7.38
N GLU A 415 7.31 22.06 -6.89
CA GLU A 415 7.22 23.45 -7.36
C GLU A 415 7.68 23.59 -8.82
N ARG A 416 8.80 22.98 -9.18
CA ARG A 416 9.29 22.92 -10.55
C ARG A 416 8.30 22.22 -11.50
N ALA A 417 7.72 21.10 -11.06
CA ALA A 417 6.71 20.39 -11.82
C ALA A 417 5.44 21.24 -12.04
N TYR A 418 5.00 21.95 -10.99
CA TYR A 418 3.86 22.87 -11.06
C TYR A 418 4.13 24.01 -12.06
N GLN A 419 5.31 24.61 -12.00
CA GLN A 419 5.72 25.69 -12.90
C GLN A 419 5.83 25.19 -14.35
N ALA A 420 6.47 24.04 -14.58
CA ALA A 420 6.60 23.45 -15.91
C ALA A 420 5.23 23.14 -16.55
N GLY A 421 4.31 22.55 -15.76
CA GLY A 421 2.97 22.21 -16.22
C GLY A 421 1.94 23.34 -16.08
N LYS A 422 2.32 24.51 -15.51
CA LYS A 422 1.38 25.61 -15.22
C LYS A 422 0.13 25.17 -14.45
N GLY A 423 0.34 24.25 -13.51
CA GLY A 423 -0.71 23.65 -12.68
C GLY A 423 -1.30 22.35 -13.24
N ALA A 424 -1.11 22.03 -14.51
CA ALA A 424 -1.43 20.74 -15.10
C ALA A 424 -0.26 19.76 -15.00
N VAL A 425 -0.51 18.46 -15.09
CA VAL A 425 0.54 17.43 -15.06
C VAL A 425 1.49 17.59 -16.25
N PRO A 426 2.79 17.86 -16.03
CA PRO A 426 3.74 17.95 -17.15
C PRO A 426 4.00 16.55 -17.71
N VAL A 427 3.92 16.43 -19.03
CA VAL A 427 4.15 15.20 -19.79
C VAL A 427 5.19 15.40 -20.89
N GLN A 428 5.98 14.35 -21.16
CA GLN A 428 7.03 14.36 -22.16
C GLN A 428 7.22 12.93 -22.71
N CYS A 429 7.41 12.77 -24.01
CA CYS A 429 7.81 11.50 -24.60
C CYS A 429 9.27 11.19 -24.28
N PHE A 430 9.62 9.91 -24.10
CA PHE A 430 10.95 9.49 -23.67
C PHE A 430 12.06 9.91 -24.65
N GLY A 431 11.82 9.85 -25.98
CA GLY A 431 12.77 10.35 -26.97
C GLY A 431 13.11 11.83 -26.76
N ASP A 432 12.08 12.67 -26.57
CA ASP A 432 12.25 14.10 -26.32
C ASP A 432 12.90 14.38 -24.95
N PHE A 433 12.59 13.55 -23.96
CA PHE A 433 13.26 13.61 -22.64
C PHE A 433 14.77 13.38 -22.78
N CYS A 434 15.20 12.42 -23.60
CA CYS A 434 16.61 12.16 -23.88
C CYS A 434 17.29 13.34 -24.60
N GLU A 435 16.56 14.03 -25.47
CA GLU A 435 17.07 15.15 -26.26
C GLU A 435 16.90 16.52 -25.58
N ASN A 436 16.32 16.59 -24.37
CA ASN A 436 15.96 17.81 -23.66
C ASN A 436 15.05 18.73 -24.47
N LYS A 437 14.02 18.17 -25.12
CA LYS A 437 13.05 18.88 -25.94
C LYS A 437 11.66 18.71 -25.38
N VAL A 438 10.83 19.74 -25.50
CA VAL A 438 9.40 19.62 -25.18
C VAL A 438 8.73 18.81 -26.29
N THR A 439 7.91 17.84 -25.91
CA THR A 439 7.09 17.05 -26.84
C THR A 439 6.02 17.92 -27.50
N GLU A 440 5.80 17.76 -28.79
CA GLU A 440 4.77 18.48 -29.54
C GLU A 440 3.53 17.63 -29.83
N HIS A 441 3.69 16.30 -29.91
CA HIS A 441 2.61 15.33 -30.17
C HIS A 441 2.96 13.96 -29.61
N PHE A 442 1.94 13.19 -29.23
CA PHE A 442 2.13 11.80 -28.83
C PHE A 442 2.36 10.88 -30.03
N GLY A 443 2.99 9.74 -29.80
CA GLY A 443 3.08 8.65 -30.78
C GLY A 443 1.86 7.73 -30.73
N LYS A 444 2.09 6.43 -30.55
CA LYS A 444 1.02 5.43 -30.43
C LYS A 444 0.42 5.38 -29.02
N ILE A 445 1.16 5.83 -28.03
CA ILE A 445 0.73 5.80 -26.63
C ILE A 445 0.18 7.17 -26.28
N GLU A 446 -1.11 7.21 -25.94
CA GLU A 446 -1.75 8.40 -25.37
C GLU A 446 -1.82 8.25 -23.84
N PRO A 447 -1.55 9.31 -23.07
CA PRO A 447 -1.54 9.23 -21.62
C PRO A 447 -2.93 8.96 -21.04
N GLN A 448 -3.00 8.07 -20.08
CA GLN A 448 -4.21 7.85 -19.27
C GLN A 448 -4.06 8.54 -17.91
N ILE A 449 -4.30 9.85 -17.88
CA ILE A 449 -4.11 10.71 -16.71
C ILE A 449 -5.45 11.16 -16.13
N LYS A 450 -5.62 11.03 -14.82
CA LYS A 450 -6.71 11.69 -14.07
C LYS A 450 -6.23 13.06 -13.61
N GLY A 451 -6.83 14.11 -14.19
CA GLY A 451 -6.41 15.49 -14.07
C GLY A 451 -5.97 16.08 -15.40
N ALA A 452 -5.88 17.41 -15.48
CA ALA A 452 -5.35 18.09 -16.65
C ALA A 452 -3.86 17.78 -16.83
N TYR A 453 -3.40 17.64 -18.06
CA TYR A 453 -1.99 17.49 -18.40
C TYR A 453 -1.58 18.44 -19.54
N THR A 454 -0.29 18.66 -19.68
CA THR A 454 0.27 19.52 -20.76
C THR A 454 1.68 19.07 -21.13
N PHE A 455 2.06 19.30 -22.38
CA PHE A 455 3.44 19.08 -22.81
C PHE A 455 4.38 20.06 -22.13
N ALA A 456 5.43 19.54 -21.53
CA ALA A 456 6.44 20.33 -20.83
C ALA A 456 7.77 19.57 -20.78
N ASP A 457 8.84 20.27 -20.45
CA ASP A 457 10.15 19.64 -20.20
C ASP A 457 10.15 18.98 -18.80
N VAL A 458 9.79 17.71 -18.74
CA VAL A 458 9.80 16.91 -17.51
C VAL A 458 11.23 16.69 -17.00
N ARG A 459 12.22 16.63 -17.91
CA ARG A 459 13.61 16.46 -17.52
C ARG A 459 14.14 17.63 -16.71
N ALA A 460 13.75 18.85 -17.06
CA ALA A 460 14.20 20.08 -16.39
C ALA A 460 13.70 20.20 -14.92
N ILE A 461 12.71 19.39 -14.51
CA ILE A 461 12.26 19.32 -13.12
C ILE A 461 13.40 18.84 -12.20
N PHE A 462 14.23 17.93 -12.70
CA PHE A 462 15.25 17.23 -11.90
C PHE A 462 16.62 17.91 -11.97
N PRO A 463 17.45 17.77 -10.91
CA PRO A 463 18.89 17.91 -11.05
C PRO A 463 19.43 16.98 -12.15
N LYS A 464 20.46 17.45 -12.88
CA LYS A 464 21.01 16.74 -14.04
C LYS A 464 21.31 15.25 -13.75
N GLU A 465 21.95 14.96 -12.63
CA GLU A 465 22.39 13.60 -12.26
C GLU A 465 21.19 12.67 -12.02
N ILE A 466 20.06 13.19 -11.58
CA ILE A 466 18.81 12.41 -11.39
C ILE A 466 18.14 12.18 -12.75
N GLY A 467 18.05 13.22 -13.59
CA GLY A 467 17.51 13.11 -14.96
C GLY A 467 18.30 12.10 -15.80
N ASP A 468 19.64 12.18 -15.78
CA ASP A 468 20.54 11.24 -16.46
C ASP A 468 20.33 9.79 -15.95
N SER A 469 20.16 9.62 -14.64
CA SER A 469 19.92 8.30 -14.04
C SER A 469 18.55 7.72 -14.42
N ILE A 470 17.51 8.54 -14.54
CA ILE A 470 16.19 8.11 -15.04
C ILE A 470 16.32 7.61 -16.47
N GLU A 471 16.98 8.38 -17.35
CA GLU A 471 17.22 8.04 -18.75
C GLU A 471 17.97 6.73 -18.88
N GLU A 472 19.11 6.60 -18.23
CA GLU A 472 19.94 5.39 -18.25
C GLU A 472 19.17 4.18 -17.73
N GLY A 473 18.43 4.35 -16.62
CA GLY A 473 17.60 3.30 -16.03
C GLY A 473 16.55 2.77 -16.99
N ILE A 474 15.81 3.65 -17.67
CA ILE A 474 14.80 3.28 -18.67
C ILE A 474 15.45 2.50 -19.83
N LYS A 475 16.59 2.95 -20.33
CA LYS A 475 17.37 2.23 -21.38
C LYS A 475 17.84 0.85 -20.93
N VAL A 476 18.25 0.70 -19.67
CA VAL A 476 18.63 -0.60 -19.10
C VAL A 476 17.40 -1.52 -18.99
N PHE A 477 16.22 -0.99 -18.64
CA PHE A 477 14.99 -1.79 -18.51
C PHE A 477 14.49 -2.31 -19.85
N ASP A 478 14.79 -1.68 -20.97
CA ASP A 478 14.46 -2.17 -22.31
C ASP A 478 15.08 -3.55 -22.59
N ARG A 479 16.24 -3.85 -22.00
CA ARG A 479 16.87 -5.17 -22.09
C ARG A 479 16.08 -6.26 -21.36
N GLN A 480 15.25 -5.88 -20.39
CA GLN A 480 14.43 -6.81 -19.60
C GLN A 480 13.00 -6.91 -20.17
N ILE A 481 12.47 -5.80 -20.66
CA ILE A 481 11.14 -5.66 -21.26
C ILE A 481 11.32 -4.93 -22.58
N HIS A 482 11.39 -5.65 -23.69
CA HIS A 482 11.62 -5.06 -25.00
C HIS A 482 10.49 -4.05 -25.34
N GLY A 483 10.86 -2.86 -25.76
CA GLY A 483 9.95 -1.75 -26.03
C GLY A 483 9.70 -0.83 -24.82
N PHE A 484 10.42 -1.03 -23.70
CA PHE A 484 10.31 -0.19 -22.50
C PHE A 484 10.85 1.23 -22.73
N ALA A 485 11.88 1.39 -23.56
CA ALA A 485 12.55 2.65 -23.88
C ALA A 485 12.21 3.16 -25.31
N LYS A 486 10.96 2.95 -25.77
CA LYS A 486 10.53 3.53 -27.03
C LYS A 486 10.44 5.05 -26.92
N ASP A 487 10.70 5.73 -28.03
CA ASP A 487 10.67 7.21 -28.09
C ASP A 487 9.30 7.76 -27.69
N ASP A 488 8.21 7.05 -27.99
CA ASP A 488 6.83 7.43 -27.69
C ASP A 488 6.32 6.96 -26.31
N THR A 489 7.17 6.36 -25.46
CA THR A 489 6.85 6.08 -24.08
C THR A 489 6.57 7.39 -23.33
N VAL A 490 5.44 7.49 -22.65
CA VAL A 490 5.02 8.74 -21.98
C VAL A 490 5.58 8.81 -20.57
N LEU A 491 6.20 9.95 -20.25
CA LEU A 491 6.71 10.28 -18.92
C LEU A 491 5.88 11.42 -18.33
N SER A 492 5.48 11.29 -17.07
CA SER A 492 4.78 12.32 -16.29
C SER A 492 5.57 12.66 -15.03
N GLY A 493 5.67 13.92 -14.66
CA GLY A 493 6.43 14.38 -13.50
C GLY A 493 5.58 15.19 -12.50
N VAL A 494 5.96 15.18 -11.22
CA VAL A 494 7.05 14.45 -10.56
C VAL A 494 6.48 13.39 -9.61
N GLU A 495 7.03 12.18 -9.63
CA GLU A 495 6.81 11.20 -8.57
C GLU A 495 7.81 11.47 -7.43
N SER A 496 7.41 12.24 -6.45
CA SER A 496 8.27 12.70 -5.33
C SER A 496 7.97 11.98 -4.01
N ARG A 497 6.79 11.39 -3.88
CA ARG A 497 6.23 10.89 -2.62
C ARG A 497 6.21 9.38 -2.52
N THR A 498 7.32 8.75 -2.87
CA THR A 498 7.45 7.28 -2.86
C THR A 498 7.61 6.69 -1.47
N SER A 499 8.16 7.45 -0.54
CA SER A 499 8.31 7.09 0.88
C SER A 499 8.61 8.33 1.72
N SER A 500 8.42 8.23 3.05
CA SER A 500 8.74 9.32 3.95
C SER A 500 10.23 9.69 3.90
N PRO A 501 10.57 10.98 3.74
CA PRO A 501 11.95 11.47 3.86
C PRO A 501 12.38 11.65 5.33
N VAL A 502 11.48 11.41 6.28
CA VAL A 502 11.68 11.59 7.72
C VAL A 502 11.52 10.24 8.43
N ARG A 503 12.31 10.04 9.47
CA ARG A 503 12.11 8.98 10.45
C ARG A 503 11.95 9.57 11.84
N ILE A 504 10.88 9.17 12.53
CA ILE A 504 10.66 9.49 13.94
C ILE A 504 11.07 8.26 14.74
N PRO A 505 12.21 8.28 15.48
CA PRO A 505 12.70 7.12 16.24
C PRO A 505 11.69 6.69 17.30
N ARG A 506 11.67 5.41 17.63
CA ARG A 506 10.85 4.84 18.69
C ARG A 506 11.60 3.69 19.37
N ASN A 507 11.31 3.45 20.65
CA ASN A 507 11.92 2.41 21.45
C ASN A 507 11.36 1.00 21.14
N GLN A 508 11.67 0.00 21.93
CA GLN A 508 11.22 -1.38 21.75
C GLN A 508 9.71 -1.53 22.00
N GLU A 509 9.13 -0.68 22.85
CA GLU A 509 7.70 -0.57 23.11
C GLU A 509 6.95 0.26 22.04
N LEU A 510 7.64 0.67 20.99
CA LEU A 510 7.15 1.43 19.83
C LEU A 510 6.70 2.86 20.12
N HIS A 511 7.04 3.44 21.26
CA HIS A 511 6.77 4.84 21.58
C HIS A 511 8.08 5.67 21.70
N LEU A 512 7.95 6.98 21.78
CA LEU A 512 9.07 7.86 22.09
C LEU A 512 9.55 7.62 23.51
N GLU A 513 10.85 7.77 23.74
CA GLU A 513 11.42 7.63 25.06
C GLU A 513 10.77 8.68 26.00
N ASN A 514 10.29 8.21 27.14
CA ASN A 514 9.57 9.00 28.17
C ASN A 514 8.20 9.57 27.76
N LEU A 515 7.74 9.37 26.53
CA LEU A 515 6.43 9.82 26.07
C LEU A 515 5.63 8.66 25.47
N ARG A 516 4.34 8.58 25.77
CA ARG A 516 3.43 7.60 25.13
C ARG A 516 2.92 8.10 23.81
N ILE A 517 3.84 8.59 22.98
CA ILE A 517 3.61 8.96 21.59
C ILE A 517 4.17 7.84 20.74
N TYR A 518 3.33 7.19 19.95
CA TYR A 518 3.63 6.03 19.12
C TYR A 518 3.77 6.43 17.65
N PRO A 519 4.99 6.71 17.15
CA PRO A 519 5.20 6.95 15.72
C PRO A 519 4.88 5.69 14.94
N CYS A 520 3.93 5.77 13.97
CA CYS A 520 3.33 4.62 13.33
C CYS A 520 3.28 4.78 11.81
N GLY A 521 3.51 3.69 11.11
CA GLY A 521 3.32 3.56 9.68
C GLY A 521 4.35 4.29 8.82
N GLU A 522 3.91 4.74 7.65
CA GLU A 522 4.78 5.30 6.62
C GLU A 522 5.31 6.68 6.98
N GLY A 523 4.48 7.56 7.57
CA GLY A 523 4.91 8.89 7.99
C GLY A 523 6.06 8.86 8.99
N ALA A 524 6.02 7.92 9.91
CA ALA A 524 7.09 7.69 10.88
C ALA A 524 8.33 6.96 10.30
N GLY A 525 8.30 6.56 9.03
CA GLY A 525 9.42 5.92 8.32
C GLY A 525 9.55 4.41 8.52
N TYR A 526 8.50 3.71 9.00
CA TYR A 526 8.53 2.27 9.30
C TYR A 526 7.79 1.38 8.29
N ALA A 527 7.06 1.96 7.36
CA ALA A 527 6.33 1.25 6.33
C ALA A 527 6.49 1.92 4.96
N GLY A 528 6.13 1.23 3.90
CA GLY A 528 6.18 1.74 2.52
C GLY A 528 5.04 1.18 1.66
N GLY A 529 3.87 0.95 2.23
CA GLY A 529 2.68 0.47 1.52
C GLY A 529 1.57 0.04 2.46
N ILE A 530 0.38 -0.23 1.92
CA ILE A 530 -0.86 -0.49 2.67
C ILE A 530 -0.66 -1.56 3.75
N THR A 531 -0.24 -2.77 3.35
CA THR A 531 -0.14 -3.90 4.28
C THR A 531 0.94 -3.69 5.35
N SER A 532 2.11 -3.15 4.98
CA SER A 532 3.16 -2.88 5.96
C SER A 532 2.77 -1.79 6.96
N ALA A 533 2.03 -0.77 6.52
CA ALA A 533 1.49 0.27 7.40
C ALA A 533 0.40 -0.28 8.32
N ALA A 534 -0.52 -1.09 7.79
CA ALA A 534 -1.54 -1.78 8.57
C ALA A 534 -0.94 -2.70 9.64
N MET A 535 0.06 -3.51 9.27
CA MET A 535 0.79 -4.37 10.22
C MET A 535 1.49 -3.58 11.32
N ASP A 536 2.02 -2.40 10.99
CA ASP A 536 2.65 -1.53 11.97
C ASP A 536 1.61 -0.92 12.93
N GLY A 537 0.43 -0.55 12.41
CA GLY A 537 -0.73 -0.14 13.23
C GLY A 537 -1.19 -1.25 14.19
N ILE A 538 -1.26 -2.49 13.72
CA ILE A 538 -1.55 -3.67 14.56
C ILE A 538 -0.52 -3.81 15.68
N LYS A 539 0.78 -3.69 15.37
CA LYS A 539 1.84 -3.77 16.39
C LYS A 539 1.70 -2.68 17.46
N VAL A 540 1.35 -1.46 17.07
CA VAL A 540 1.13 -0.38 18.02
C VAL A 540 -0.08 -0.68 18.92
N ALA A 541 -1.19 -1.15 18.35
CA ALA A 541 -2.35 -1.58 19.14
C ALA A 541 -2.01 -2.69 20.14
N GLU A 542 -1.22 -3.68 19.73
CA GLU A 542 -0.73 -4.76 20.62
C GLU A 542 0.13 -4.22 21.78
N MET A 543 0.99 -3.22 21.53
CA MET A 543 1.84 -2.66 22.58
C MET A 543 1.02 -1.85 23.58
N ILE A 544 0.03 -1.08 23.11
CA ILE A 544 -0.92 -0.38 23.98
C ILE A 544 -1.69 -1.41 24.83
N ALA A 545 -2.21 -2.46 24.21
CA ALA A 545 -2.97 -3.49 24.90
C ALA A 545 -2.16 -4.23 25.95
N LYS A 546 -0.89 -4.53 25.72
CA LYS A 546 0.00 -5.19 26.70
C LYS A 546 0.26 -4.35 27.95
N GLU A 547 0.21 -3.04 27.85
CA GLU A 547 0.44 -2.14 28.98
C GLU A 547 -0.86 -1.81 29.72
N PHE A 548 -1.94 -1.53 28.98
CA PHE A 548 -3.17 -0.99 29.53
C PHE A 548 -4.33 -2.00 29.55
N THR A 549 -5.23 -1.84 30.53
CA THR A 549 -6.56 -2.49 30.49
C THR A 549 -7.45 -1.78 29.47
N PHE A 550 -8.51 -2.45 29.00
CA PHE A 550 -9.53 -1.81 28.15
C PHE A 550 -10.19 -0.62 28.88
N PHE A 551 -10.80 0.27 28.10
CA PHE A 551 -11.42 1.48 28.62
C PHE A 551 -12.86 1.20 29.03
N ASP A 552 -13.17 1.42 30.31
CA ASP A 552 -14.49 1.15 30.92
C ASP A 552 -15.60 2.09 30.40
#